data_39375266b501090fa6552310ca4378e3
#
_entry.id   39375266b501090fa6552310ca4378e3
#
_cell.length_a   1.000
_cell.length_b   1.000
_cell.length_c   1.000
_cell.angle_alpha   90.00
_cell.angle_beta   90.00
_cell.angle_gamma   90.00
#
_symmetry.space_group_name_H-M   'P 1'
#
loop_
_entity.id
_entity.type
_entity.pdbx_description
1 polymer ?
#
loop_
_entity_poly.entity_id
_entity_poly.type
_entity_poly.pdbx_seq_one_letter_code
_entity_poly.pdbx_strand_id
1 'polypeptide(L)'
;MREWYLVAELAGLDGMANGVVGVSQKAKRNNWLRRRAPGASRAYEYHISNFPVEVKKQLIEKYVTDPEEAKLLMALEAPTEEVVPEPSNVSKIVPLSEVKDWCELPVFDVHAAAGAGSLVFSEYQIETLIVPNSLLAEFGLAQNSAAIIYVDGNSMEPTLSHKDRLLVDIRELQHPVTDGVYVIRIDDAVYVKRLKWNIPKGIYQVISDNPTYEPFEINHKNGRNFKIIGKAIAPVFKKIF
;
A
#
# COMPACT_ATOMS: atom_id res chain seq x y z
N MET A 1 -12.86 43.71 -13.32
CA MET A 1 -12.42 42.36 -13.75
C MET A 1 -13.46 41.33 -13.33
N ARG A 2 -14.04 40.59 -14.28
CA ARG A 2 -15.08 39.57 -13.97
C ARG A 2 -14.45 38.18 -14.00
N GLU A 3 -14.36 37.57 -12.84
CA GLU A 3 -13.71 36.27 -12.66
C GLU A 3 -14.71 35.10 -12.45
N TRP A 4 -15.98 35.42 -12.20
CA TRP A 4 -17.01 34.46 -11.83
C TRP A 4 -18.15 34.43 -12.84
N TYR A 5 -18.52 33.25 -13.29
CA TYR A 5 -19.51 33.01 -14.35
C TYR A 5 -20.57 32.01 -13.88
N LEU A 6 -21.83 32.30 -14.18
CA LEU A 6 -22.96 31.42 -13.90
C LEU A 6 -22.91 30.16 -14.75
N VAL A 7 -23.45 29.08 -14.23
CA VAL A 7 -23.58 27.81 -14.97
C VAL A 7 -24.25 27.99 -16.31
N ALA A 8 -25.28 28.89 -16.38
CA ALA A 8 -26.02 29.17 -17.60
C ALA A 8 -25.16 29.87 -18.68
N GLU A 9 -24.16 30.64 -18.27
CA GLU A 9 -23.25 31.34 -19.19
C GLU A 9 -22.17 30.43 -19.76
N LEU A 10 -21.93 29.30 -19.10
CA LEU A 10 -20.94 28.28 -19.48
C LEU A 10 -21.56 27.20 -20.38
N ALA A 11 -22.88 27.02 -20.30
CA ALA A 11 -23.57 26.03 -21.10
C ALA A 11 -23.57 26.40 -22.58
N GLY A 12 -23.13 25.43 -23.43
CA GLY A 12 -23.08 25.63 -24.88
C GLY A 12 -21.82 26.31 -25.42
N LEU A 13 -20.84 26.65 -24.56
CA LEU A 13 -19.51 27.06 -25.02
C LEU A 13 -18.71 25.85 -25.55
N ASP A 14 -17.86 26.07 -26.56
CA ASP A 14 -16.99 25.01 -27.08
C ASP A 14 -16.07 24.47 -25.97
N GLY A 15 -16.08 23.16 -25.79
CA GLY A 15 -15.40 22.50 -24.66
C GLY A 15 -16.21 22.36 -23.38
N MET A 16 -17.46 22.87 -23.36
CA MET A 16 -18.43 22.70 -22.28
C MET A 16 -19.61 21.81 -22.67
N ALA A 17 -20.39 21.37 -21.69
CA ALA A 17 -21.65 20.67 -21.98
C ALA A 17 -22.74 21.63 -22.47
N ASN A 18 -23.62 21.14 -23.36
CA ASN A 18 -24.69 21.95 -23.95
C ASN A 18 -25.75 22.41 -22.96
N GLY A 19 -25.82 21.83 -21.76
CA GLY A 19 -26.85 22.16 -20.76
C GLY A 19 -26.28 22.38 -19.36
N VAL A 20 -27.04 23.15 -18.56
CA VAL A 20 -26.70 23.53 -17.19
C VAL A 20 -26.40 22.31 -16.30
N VAL A 21 -27.15 21.22 -16.47
CA VAL A 21 -26.94 19.97 -15.70
C VAL A 21 -25.59 19.34 -16.04
N GLY A 22 -25.23 19.28 -17.32
CA GLY A 22 -23.95 18.72 -17.76
C GLY A 22 -22.75 19.53 -17.27
N VAL A 23 -22.85 20.88 -17.31
CA VAL A 23 -21.83 21.77 -16.77
C VAL A 23 -21.68 21.56 -15.26
N SER A 24 -22.78 21.45 -14.52
CA SER A 24 -22.75 21.22 -13.07
C SER A 24 -22.13 19.86 -12.70
N GLN A 25 -22.41 18.82 -13.48
CA GLN A 25 -21.80 17.49 -13.30
C GLN A 25 -20.29 17.52 -13.60
N LYS A 26 -19.89 18.21 -14.69
CA LYS A 26 -18.48 18.39 -15.04
C LYS A 26 -17.75 19.16 -13.94
N ALA A 27 -18.35 20.22 -13.43
CA ALA A 27 -17.81 21.03 -12.34
C ALA A 27 -17.62 20.21 -11.05
N LYS A 28 -18.60 19.39 -10.70
CA LYS A 28 -18.51 18.50 -9.52
C LYS A 28 -17.42 17.44 -9.67
N ARG A 29 -17.32 16.81 -10.84
CA ARG A 29 -16.31 15.78 -11.12
C ARG A 29 -14.87 16.32 -11.11
N ASN A 30 -14.68 17.57 -11.57
CA ASN A 30 -13.38 18.22 -11.66
C ASN A 30 -13.09 19.14 -10.47
N ASN A 31 -13.89 19.08 -9.42
CA ASN A 31 -13.77 19.87 -8.19
C ASN A 31 -13.56 21.37 -8.43
N TRP A 32 -14.38 21.99 -9.31
CA TRP A 32 -14.22 23.39 -9.69
C TRP A 32 -14.46 24.36 -8.54
N LEU A 33 -13.61 25.38 -8.42
CA LEU A 33 -13.78 26.49 -7.50
C LEU A 33 -15.12 27.18 -7.80
N ARG A 34 -16.00 27.23 -6.80
CA ARG A 34 -17.36 27.75 -6.93
C ARG A 34 -17.74 28.61 -5.74
N ARG A 35 -18.64 29.55 -5.96
CA ARG A 35 -19.33 30.31 -4.91
C ARG A 35 -20.83 30.39 -5.19
N ARG A 36 -21.60 30.79 -4.20
CA ARG A 36 -23.01 31.11 -4.43
C ARG A 36 -23.15 32.43 -5.19
N ALA A 37 -24.00 32.45 -6.20
CA ALA A 37 -24.25 33.67 -6.94
C ALA A 37 -24.91 34.74 -6.03
N PRO A 38 -24.44 35.98 -6.03
CA PRO A 38 -25.01 37.04 -5.24
C PRO A 38 -26.51 37.23 -5.57
N GLY A 39 -27.35 37.22 -4.53
CA GLY A 39 -28.82 37.40 -4.69
C GLY A 39 -29.60 36.17 -5.16
N ALA A 40 -28.99 35.01 -5.37
CA ALA A 40 -29.63 33.78 -5.79
C ALA A 40 -29.50 32.66 -4.75
N SER A 41 -30.62 32.09 -4.30
CA SER A 41 -30.63 31.05 -3.26
C SER A 41 -30.11 29.67 -3.75
N ARG A 42 -30.15 29.40 -5.07
CA ARG A 42 -29.80 28.06 -5.64
C ARG A 42 -28.85 28.09 -6.82
N ALA A 43 -28.31 29.25 -7.23
CA ALA A 43 -27.37 29.35 -8.33
C ALA A 43 -25.91 29.40 -7.83
N TYR A 44 -25.02 28.76 -8.58
CA TYR A 44 -23.59 28.79 -8.36
C TYR A 44 -22.88 29.50 -9.52
N GLU A 45 -21.84 30.26 -9.17
CA GLU A 45 -20.85 30.77 -10.11
C GLU A 45 -19.56 29.98 -9.97
N TYR A 46 -18.88 29.82 -11.10
CA TYR A 46 -17.58 29.14 -11.18
C TYR A 46 -16.51 30.12 -11.59
N HIS A 47 -15.33 29.97 -10.97
CA HIS A 47 -14.20 30.86 -11.24
C HIS A 47 -13.54 30.52 -12.58
N ILE A 48 -13.09 31.55 -13.31
CA ILE A 48 -12.50 31.41 -14.66
C ILE A 48 -11.25 30.53 -14.69
N SER A 49 -10.49 30.45 -13.58
CA SER A 49 -9.32 29.60 -13.47
C SER A 49 -9.59 28.10 -13.69
N ASN A 50 -10.82 27.65 -13.45
CA ASN A 50 -11.22 26.26 -13.66
C ASN A 50 -11.33 25.85 -15.12
N PHE A 51 -11.35 26.82 -16.07
CA PHE A 51 -11.75 26.54 -17.43
C PHE A 51 -10.56 26.32 -18.35
N PRO A 52 -10.71 25.42 -19.37
CA PRO A 52 -9.74 25.28 -20.45
C PRO A 52 -9.53 26.61 -21.19
N VAL A 53 -8.38 26.73 -21.85
CA VAL A 53 -7.98 27.94 -22.58
C VAL A 53 -9.02 28.37 -23.63
N GLU A 54 -9.65 27.40 -24.30
CA GLU A 54 -10.67 27.64 -25.33
C GLU A 54 -11.92 28.31 -24.74
N VAL A 55 -12.35 27.85 -23.58
CA VAL A 55 -13.51 28.42 -22.86
C VAL A 55 -13.18 29.79 -22.31
N LYS A 56 -11.96 29.99 -21.76
CA LYS A 56 -11.50 31.30 -21.30
C LYS A 56 -11.51 32.32 -22.42
N LYS A 57 -11.01 31.96 -23.62
CA LYS A 57 -11.01 32.81 -24.80
C LYS A 57 -12.42 33.26 -25.16
N GLN A 58 -13.40 32.36 -25.23
CA GLN A 58 -14.79 32.68 -25.56
C GLN A 58 -15.43 33.59 -24.51
N LEU A 59 -15.16 33.38 -23.22
CA LEU A 59 -15.66 34.22 -22.17
C LEU A 59 -15.05 35.63 -22.18
N ILE A 60 -13.74 35.72 -22.43
CA ILE A 60 -13.02 36.99 -22.55
C ILE A 60 -13.53 37.76 -23.76
N GLU A 61 -13.63 37.15 -24.92
CA GLU A 61 -14.15 37.76 -26.14
C GLU A 61 -15.57 38.29 -25.96
N LYS A 62 -16.39 37.60 -25.19
CA LYS A 62 -17.80 37.96 -24.97
C LYS A 62 -18.00 39.04 -23.90
N TYR A 63 -17.16 39.11 -22.87
CA TYR A 63 -17.44 39.92 -21.68
C TYR A 63 -16.33 40.92 -21.31
N VAL A 64 -15.16 40.89 -21.97
CA VAL A 64 -14.00 41.72 -21.61
C VAL A 64 -13.62 42.59 -22.82
N THR A 65 -13.58 43.90 -22.60
CA THR A 65 -13.22 44.88 -23.64
C THR A 65 -11.79 45.41 -23.51
N ASP A 66 -11.19 45.28 -22.31
CA ASP A 66 -9.85 45.76 -22.01
C ASP A 66 -8.80 44.65 -22.29
N PRO A 67 -7.80 44.94 -23.16
CA PRO A 67 -6.73 43.98 -23.48
C PRO A 67 -5.85 43.58 -22.31
N GLU A 68 -5.60 44.45 -21.34
CA GLU A 68 -4.80 44.14 -20.15
C GLU A 68 -5.56 43.23 -19.20
N GLU A 69 -6.87 43.49 -19.01
CA GLU A 69 -7.75 42.62 -18.22
C GLU A 69 -7.85 41.21 -18.89
N ALA A 70 -7.92 41.11 -20.21
CA ALA A 70 -7.94 39.88 -20.94
C ALA A 70 -6.69 39.03 -20.70
N LYS A 71 -5.50 39.65 -20.72
CA LYS A 71 -4.23 38.96 -20.41
C LYS A 71 -4.19 38.41 -18.98
N LEU A 72 -4.62 39.21 -18.01
CA LEU A 72 -4.67 38.78 -16.62
C LEU A 72 -5.62 37.60 -16.41
N LEU A 73 -6.82 37.63 -16.99
CA LEU A 73 -7.80 36.53 -16.90
C LEU A 73 -7.31 35.24 -17.57
N MET A 74 -6.57 35.36 -18.69
CA MET A 74 -5.98 34.22 -19.35
C MET A 74 -4.89 33.56 -18.50
N ALA A 75 -4.13 34.33 -17.74
CA ALA A 75 -3.04 33.85 -16.88
C ALA A 75 -3.52 33.22 -15.56
N LEU A 76 -4.80 33.41 -15.17
CA LEU A 76 -5.32 32.81 -13.98
C LEU A 76 -5.35 31.28 -14.09
N GLU A 77 -4.48 30.62 -13.33
CA GLU A 77 -4.52 29.18 -13.12
C GLU A 77 -5.47 28.87 -11.96
N ALA A 78 -6.06 27.67 -11.98
CA ALA A 78 -6.81 27.19 -10.84
C ALA A 78 -5.89 27.22 -9.62
N PRO A 79 -6.30 27.81 -8.47
CA PRO A 79 -5.52 27.67 -7.27
C PRO A 79 -5.32 26.18 -7.03
N THR A 80 -4.08 25.73 -6.97
CA THR A 80 -3.74 24.48 -6.35
C THR A 80 -4.22 24.64 -4.92
N GLU A 81 -5.38 24.08 -4.59
CA GLU A 81 -5.76 23.93 -3.20
C GLU A 81 -4.58 23.21 -2.53
N GLU A 82 -3.89 23.90 -1.65
CA GLU A 82 -3.22 23.21 -0.56
C GLU A 82 -4.38 22.49 0.15
N VAL A 83 -4.56 21.21 -0.21
CA VAL A 83 -5.44 20.31 0.50
C VAL A 83 -4.88 20.27 1.90
N VAL A 84 -5.45 21.10 2.79
CA VAL A 84 -5.25 20.90 4.23
C VAL A 84 -5.81 19.51 4.46
N PRO A 85 -4.97 18.51 4.71
CA PRO A 85 -5.45 17.15 4.85
C PRO A 85 -6.41 17.15 6.03
N GLU A 86 -7.66 16.75 5.79
CA GLU A 86 -8.55 16.39 6.88
C GLU A 86 -7.81 15.39 7.79
N PRO A 87 -8.04 15.39 9.10
CA PRO A 87 -7.37 14.48 10.02
C PRO A 87 -7.64 13.05 9.57
N SER A 88 -6.71 12.49 8.86
CA SER A 88 -6.72 11.15 8.29
C SER A 88 -5.61 10.34 8.95
N ASN A 89 -5.88 9.07 9.22
CA ASN A 89 -4.85 8.11 9.64
C ASN A 89 -3.97 7.63 8.46
N VAL A 90 -4.20 8.15 7.25
CA VAL A 90 -3.37 7.89 6.07
C VAL A 90 -2.27 8.94 5.98
N SER A 91 -1.03 8.52 6.18
CA SER A 91 0.14 9.41 6.18
C SER A 91 0.70 9.68 4.78
N LYS A 92 0.44 8.78 3.81
CA LYS A 92 0.97 8.88 2.44
C LYS A 92 0.15 8.04 1.46
N ILE A 93 -0.16 8.64 0.31
CA ILE A 93 -0.70 7.92 -0.85
C ILE A 93 0.30 8.12 -2.00
N VAL A 94 0.84 7.02 -2.54
CA VAL A 94 1.75 7.03 -3.68
C VAL A 94 1.05 6.35 -4.86
N PRO A 95 0.90 7.02 -6.01
CA PRO A 95 0.39 6.38 -7.21
C PRO A 95 1.29 5.23 -7.66
N LEU A 96 0.70 4.14 -8.10
CA LEU A 96 1.46 2.96 -8.57
C LEU A 96 2.41 3.29 -9.73
N SER A 97 2.07 4.29 -10.55
CA SER A 97 2.90 4.79 -11.65
C SER A 97 4.22 5.45 -11.19
N GLU A 98 4.30 5.87 -9.94
CA GLU A 98 5.51 6.46 -9.35
C GLU A 98 6.46 5.41 -8.76
N VAL A 99 5.98 4.18 -8.61
CA VAL A 99 6.81 3.05 -8.14
C VAL A 99 7.61 2.53 -9.32
N LYS A 100 8.90 2.85 -9.38
CA LYS A 100 9.77 2.52 -10.53
C LYS A 100 10.51 1.19 -10.37
N ASP A 101 10.74 0.79 -9.12
CA ASP A 101 11.60 -0.35 -8.81
C ASP A 101 10.79 -1.50 -8.20
N TRP A 102 10.71 -2.58 -8.94
CA TRP A 102 10.05 -3.82 -8.54
C TRP A 102 11.05 -4.96 -8.42
N CYS A 103 10.77 -5.88 -7.53
CA CYS A 103 11.51 -7.13 -7.43
C CYS A 103 10.56 -8.33 -7.36
N GLU A 104 11.09 -9.47 -7.71
CA GLU A 104 10.39 -10.75 -7.69
C GLU A 104 10.82 -11.52 -6.44
N LEU A 105 9.85 -11.90 -5.61
CA LEU A 105 10.08 -12.75 -4.45
C LEU A 105 9.52 -14.15 -4.68
N PRO A 106 10.30 -15.18 -4.39
CA PRO A 106 9.81 -16.54 -4.43
C PRO A 106 8.79 -16.77 -3.31
N VAL A 107 7.71 -17.47 -3.63
CA VAL A 107 6.69 -17.89 -2.66
C VAL A 107 6.75 -19.40 -2.50
N PHE A 108 6.84 -19.86 -1.25
CA PHE A 108 6.95 -21.28 -0.91
C PHE A 108 5.75 -21.75 -0.11
N ASP A 109 5.35 -22.99 -0.38
CA ASP A 109 4.43 -23.72 0.50
C ASP A 109 5.24 -24.44 1.59
N VAL A 110 4.91 -24.16 2.85
CA VAL A 110 5.56 -24.76 4.01
C VAL A 110 5.42 -26.29 4.03
N HIS A 111 4.29 -26.82 3.56
CA HIS A 111 4.08 -28.28 3.52
C HIS A 111 4.89 -28.99 2.45
N ALA A 112 5.04 -28.37 1.29
CA ALA A 112 5.85 -28.94 0.22
C ALA A 112 7.34 -29.05 0.61
N ALA A 113 7.82 -28.10 1.42
CA ALA A 113 9.21 -28.07 1.92
C ALA A 113 9.52 -29.13 2.99
N ALA A 114 8.54 -29.85 3.53
CA ALA A 114 8.70 -30.80 4.62
C ALA A 114 9.40 -32.11 4.20
N GLY A 115 9.35 -32.49 2.91
CA GLY A 115 9.89 -33.78 2.45
C GLY A 115 11.35 -33.80 1.97
N ALA A 116 12.01 -32.65 1.85
CA ALA A 116 13.37 -32.56 1.31
C ALA A 116 14.38 -32.22 2.39
N GLY A 117 15.39 -33.04 2.56
CA GLY A 117 16.44 -32.93 3.57
C GLY A 117 17.31 -31.65 3.49
N SER A 118 17.16 -30.86 2.45
CA SER A 118 17.70 -29.49 2.35
C SER A 118 16.64 -28.60 1.69
N LEU A 119 16.49 -27.36 2.17
CA LEU A 119 15.76 -26.35 1.41
C LEU A 119 16.57 -25.98 0.18
N VAL A 120 16.41 -26.74 -0.87
CA VAL A 120 16.68 -26.24 -2.21
C VAL A 120 15.44 -25.43 -2.57
N PHE A 121 15.51 -24.12 -2.33
CA PHE A 121 14.40 -23.19 -2.56
C PHE A 121 13.80 -23.29 -3.95
N SER A 122 14.52 -23.82 -4.94
CA SER A 122 14.05 -23.97 -6.31
C SER A 122 13.02 -25.07 -6.53
N GLU A 123 12.91 -26.08 -5.65
CA GLU A 123 12.03 -27.23 -5.89
C GLU A 123 10.60 -27.05 -5.33
N TYR A 124 10.41 -26.08 -4.42
CA TYR A 124 9.14 -25.88 -3.70
C TYR A 124 8.55 -24.48 -3.90
N GLN A 125 9.09 -23.73 -4.84
CA GLN A 125 8.51 -22.45 -5.23
C GLN A 125 7.21 -22.70 -5.99
N ILE A 126 6.10 -22.20 -5.45
CA ILE A 126 4.76 -22.37 -6.03
C ILE A 126 4.34 -21.17 -6.88
N GLU A 127 4.81 -19.98 -6.55
CA GLU A 127 4.55 -18.77 -7.30
C GLU A 127 5.67 -17.73 -7.13
N THR A 128 5.59 -16.65 -7.88
CA THR A 128 6.43 -15.46 -7.71
C THR A 128 5.54 -14.26 -7.42
N LEU A 129 5.87 -13.52 -6.38
CA LEU A 129 5.19 -12.28 -6.04
C LEU A 129 6.04 -11.08 -6.43
N ILE A 130 5.46 -10.16 -7.18
CA ILE A 130 6.12 -8.89 -7.54
C ILE A 130 5.78 -7.86 -6.46
N VAL A 131 6.82 -7.29 -5.84
CA VAL A 131 6.69 -6.29 -4.78
C VAL A 131 7.60 -5.08 -5.07
N PRO A 132 7.27 -3.87 -4.58
CA PRO A 132 8.17 -2.74 -4.68
C PRO A 132 9.44 -2.97 -3.84
N ASN A 133 10.61 -2.60 -4.37
CA ASN A 133 11.85 -2.62 -3.59
C ASN A 133 11.78 -1.76 -2.33
N SER A 134 11.01 -0.68 -2.36
CA SER A 134 10.77 0.17 -1.19
C SER A 134 10.14 -0.58 -0.01
N LEU A 135 9.26 -1.55 -0.29
CA LEU A 135 8.67 -2.38 0.76
C LEU A 135 9.73 -3.22 1.48
N LEU A 136 10.66 -3.81 0.74
CA LEU A 136 11.76 -4.59 1.33
C LEU A 136 12.73 -3.69 2.10
N ALA A 137 13.02 -2.51 1.56
CA ALA A 137 13.92 -1.54 2.19
C ALA A 137 13.41 -1.06 3.55
N GLU A 138 12.09 -0.95 3.75
CA GLU A 138 11.49 -0.62 5.06
C GLU A 138 11.89 -1.62 6.16
N PHE A 139 12.14 -2.87 5.77
CA PHE A 139 12.59 -3.94 6.67
C PHE A 139 14.10 -4.22 6.61
N GLY A 140 14.85 -3.41 5.88
CA GLY A 140 16.28 -3.62 5.68
C GLY A 140 16.61 -4.90 4.88
N LEU A 141 15.71 -5.30 3.99
CA LEU A 141 15.81 -6.46 3.12
C LEU A 141 16.07 -6.07 1.67
N ALA A 142 16.59 -7.02 0.91
CA ALA A 142 16.73 -6.98 -0.54
C ALA A 142 16.12 -8.25 -1.15
N GLN A 143 15.94 -8.27 -2.47
CA GLN A 143 15.35 -9.39 -3.19
C GLN A 143 15.99 -10.75 -2.86
N ASN A 144 17.32 -10.79 -2.79
CA ASN A 144 18.09 -12.03 -2.51
C ASN A 144 18.09 -12.44 -1.03
N SER A 145 17.56 -11.62 -0.14
CA SER A 145 17.49 -11.87 1.30
C SER A 145 16.07 -12.09 1.82
N ALA A 146 15.09 -12.09 0.93
CA ALA A 146 13.69 -12.17 1.27
C ALA A 146 12.99 -13.30 0.53
N ALA A 147 12.05 -13.94 1.19
CA ALA A 147 11.14 -14.91 0.60
C ALA A 147 9.76 -14.74 1.22
N ILE A 148 8.75 -15.29 0.56
CA ILE A 148 7.39 -15.33 1.08
C ILE A 148 7.01 -16.79 1.31
N ILE A 149 6.32 -17.06 2.41
CA ILE A 149 5.74 -18.36 2.70
C ILE A 149 4.24 -18.22 2.96
N TYR A 150 3.47 -19.25 2.63
CA TYR A 150 2.12 -19.40 3.12
C TYR A 150 2.14 -20.01 4.52
N VAL A 151 1.39 -19.38 5.43
CA VAL A 151 1.16 -19.93 6.77
C VAL A 151 0.04 -20.95 6.68
N ASP A 152 0.26 -22.14 7.24
CA ASP A 152 -0.76 -23.15 7.35
C ASP A 152 -1.09 -23.48 8.80
N GLY A 153 -2.38 -23.74 9.04
CA GLY A 153 -2.89 -24.00 10.37
C GLY A 153 -3.16 -22.73 11.19
N ASN A 154 -3.54 -22.93 12.45
CA ASN A 154 -3.99 -21.89 13.38
C ASN A 154 -3.08 -21.75 14.61
N SER A 155 -1.94 -22.41 14.61
CA SER A 155 -1.05 -22.45 15.79
C SER A 155 -0.43 -21.09 16.16
N MET A 156 -0.44 -20.14 15.21
CA MET A 156 0.09 -18.79 15.43
C MET A 156 -1.00 -17.72 15.52
N GLU A 157 -2.26 -18.11 15.62
CA GLU A 157 -3.35 -17.18 15.88
C GLU A 157 -3.25 -16.58 17.30
N PRO A 158 -3.61 -15.29 17.46
CA PRO A 158 -4.15 -14.36 16.46
C PRO A 158 -3.08 -13.64 15.61
N THR A 159 -1.80 -13.88 15.84
CA THR A 159 -0.70 -13.16 15.17
C THR A 159 -0.69 -13.44 13.67
N LEU A 160 -0.80 -14.71 13.30
CA LEU A 160 -0.84 -15.18 11.92
C LEU A 160 -2.01 -16.18 11.76
N SER A 161 -2.74 -16.04 10.67
CA SER A 161 -3.87 -16.90 10.33
C SER A 161 -3.54 -17.85 9.18
N HIS A 162 -4.33 -18.89 9.04
CA HIS A 162 -4.23 -19.81 7.92
C HIS A 162 -4.31 -19.07 6.57
N LYS A 163 -3.39 -19.37 5.65
CA LYS A 163 -3.21 -18.74 4.33
C LYS A 163 -2.71 -17.29 4.36
N ASP A 164 -2.29 -16.76 5.50
CA ASP A 164 -1.52 -15.53 5.49
C ASP A 164 -0.22 -15.74 4.70
N ARG A 165 0.19 -14.70 3.96
CA ARG A 165 1.49 -14.62 3.30
C ARG A 165 2.46 -13.92 4.25
N LEU A 166 3.54 -14.59 4.59
CA LEU A 166 4.53 -14.12 5.55
C LEU A 166 5.83 -13.78 4.83
N LEU A 167 6.27 -12.52 4.96
CA LEU A 167 7.61 -12.10 4.53
C LEU A 167 8.64 -12.64 5.52
N VAL A 168 9.65 -13.31 4.99
CA VAL A 168 10.71 -13.98 5.75
C VAL A 168 12.07 -13.46 5.33
N ASP A 169 12.90 -13.08 6.29
CA ASP A 169 14.33 -12.84 6.11
C ASP A 169 15.04 -14.17 6.11
N ILE A 170 15.67 -14.52 4.99
CA ILE A 170 16.36 -15.79 4.77
C ILE A 170 17.90 -15.69 4.87
N ARG A 171 18.41 -14.54 5.32
CA ARG A 171 19.85 -14.40 5.58
C ARG A 171 20.31 -15.38 6.65
N GLU A 172 21.58 -15.71 6.59
CA GLU A 172 22.21 -16.54 7.63
C GLU A 172 22.07 -15.89 9.00
N LEU A 173 21.60 -16.67 9.96
CA LEU A 173 21.32 -16.20 11.31
C LEU A 173 22.45 -16.56 12.26
N GLN A 174 22.86 -15.61 13.09
CA GLN A 174 23.77 -15.89 14.20
C GLN A 174 23.02 -16.60 15.33
N HIS A 175 23.59 -17.67 15.85
CA HIS A 175 23.04 -18.43 16.94
C HIS A 175 23.72 -18.10 18.27
N PRO A 176 22.97 -18.01 19.39
CA PRO A 176 21.52 -18.14 19.47
C PRO A 176 20.79 -16.93 18.85
N VAL A 177 19.65 -17.19 18.20
CA VAL A 177 18.83 -16.11 17.65
C VAL A 177 18.12 -15.36 18.77
N THR A 178 17.80 -14.08 18.51
CA THR A 178 17.00 -13.25 19.44
C THR A 178 15.56 -13.75 19.51
N ASP A 179 14.85 -13.40 20.59
CA ASP A 179 13.43 -13.70 20.72
C ASP A 179 12.65 -13.14 19.52
N GLY A 180 11.77 -13.95 18.93
CA GLY A 180 11.02 -13.56 17.73
C GLY A 180 10.25 -14.73 17.13
N VAL A 181 9.56 -14.45 16.02
CA VAL A 181 8.88 -15.48 15.21
C VAL A 181 9.82 -15.94 14.10
N TYR A 182 9.90 -17.23 13.91
CA TYR A 182 10.83 -17.86 12.97
C TYR A 182 10.15 -18.97 12.18
N VAL A 183 10.64 -19.19 10.97
CA VAL A 183 10.40 -20.40 10.21
C VAL A 183 11.45 -21.40 10.65
N ILE A 184 11.02 -22.53 11.16
CA ILE A 184 11.89 -23.57 11.71
C ILE A 184 11.58 -24.91 11.07
N ARG A 185 12.60 -25.73 10.94
CA ARG A 185 12.47 -27.14 10.60
C ARG A 185 12.76 -27.99 11.83
N ILE A 186 11.90 -28.96 12.09
CA ILE A 186 12.09 -30.01 13.07
C ILE A 186 11.88 -31.33 12.37
N ASP A 187 12.94 -32.11 12.26
CA ASP A 187 13.00 -33.33 11.44
C ASP A 187 12.61 -33.01 9.98
N ASP A 188 11.53 -33.60 9.47
CA ASP A 188 11.07 -33.37 8.09
C ASP A 188 9.94 -32.33 7.98
N ALA A 189 9.54 -31.72 9.09
CA ALA A 189 8.41 -30.77 9.08
C ALA A 189 8.89 -29.33 9.28
N VAL A 190 8.22 -28.40 8.57
CA VAL A 190 8.49 -26.96 8.67
C VAL A 190 7.34 -26.29 9.43
N TYR A 191 7.69 -25.39 10.34
CA TYR A 191 6.74 -24.70 11.21
C TYR A 191 7.06 -23.21 11.29
N VAL A 192 6.03 -22.39 11.51
CA VAL A 192 6.19 -21.03 11.98
C VAL A 192 5.93 -21.02 13.49
N LYS A 193 6.91 -20.61 14.27
CA LYS A 193 6.83 -20.61 15.74
C LYS A 193 7.56 -19.41 16.33
N ARG A 194 7.19 -19.04 17.55
CA ARG A 194 7.93 -18.09 18.36
C ARG A 194 9.05 -18.81 19.08
N LEU A 195 10.27 -18.31 18.92
CA LEU A 195 11.43 -18.82 19.66
C LEU A 195 11.81 -17.85 20.77
N LYS A 196 12.10 -18.40 21.94
CA LYS A 196 12.77 -17.72 23.04
C LYS A 196 14.01 -18.47 23.44
N TRP A 197 15.12 -17.76 23.60
CA TRP A 197 16.36 -18.37 24.05
C TRP A 197 16.43 -18.42 25.57
N ASN A 198 16.51 -19.63 26.13
CA ASN A 198 16.73 -19.85 27.54
C ASN A 198 18.24 -19.91 27.83
N ILE A 199 18.81 -18.79 28.26
CA ILE A 199 20.25 -18.64 28.50
C ILE A 199 20.76 -19.68 29.52
N PRO A 200 20.14 -19.86 30.72
CA PRO A 200 20.63 -20.82 31.71
C PRO A 200 20.67 -22.26 31.21
N LYS A 201 19.70 -22.65 30.39
CA LYS A 201 19.62 -24.04 29.90
C LYS A 201 20.33 -24.24 28.57
N GLY A 202 20.63 -23.18 27.82
CA GLY A 202 21.22 -23.26 26.47
C GLY A 202 20.31 -23.94 25.45
N ILE A 203 19.00 -23.68 25.50
CA ILE A 203 17.98 -24.30 24.67
C ILE A 203 16.97 -23.25 24.16
N TYR A 204 16.28 -23.58 23.08
CA TYR A 204 15.15 -22.78 22.62
C TYR A 204 13.84 -23.29 23.23
N GLN A 205 13.03 -22.38 23.71
CA GLN A 205 11.61 -22.61 23.97
C GLN A 205 10.85 -22.28 22.68
N VAL A 206 10.12 -23.27 22.16
CA VAL A 206 9.31 -23.18 20.96
C VAL A 206 7.85 -22.96 21.38
N ILE A 207 7.29 -21.83 21.00
CA ILE A 207 5.98 -21.36 21.46
C ILE A 207 5.07 -21.13 20.26
N SER A 208 3.83 -21.59 20.39
CA SER A 208 2.72 -21.19 19.51
C SER A 208 2.04 -19.96 20.10
N ASP A 209 1.67 -18.98 19.27
CA ASP A 209 0.93 -17.81 19.77
C ASP A 209 -0.51 -18.17 20.14
N ASN A 210 -1.05 -19.26 19.58
CA ASN A 210 -2.33 -19.84 19.98
C ASN A 210 -2.15 -20.66 21.28
N PRO A 211 -2.80 -20.26 22.38
CA PRO A 211 -2.62 -20.89 23.69
C PRO A 211 -3.15 -22.33 23.77
N THR A 212 -3.89 -22.80 22.77
CA THR A 212 -4.33 -24.20 22.68
C THR A 212 -3.15 -25.18 22.49
N TYR A 213 -2.00 -24.67 22.01
CA TYR A 213 -0.80 -25.45 21.75
C TYR A 213 0.22 -25.26 22.86
N GLU A 214 0.60 -26.32 23.54
CA GLU A 214 1.61 -26.25 24.60
C GLU A 214 3.00 -25.92 24.03
N PRO A 215 3.80 -25.07 24.74
CA PRO A 215 5.17 -24.81 24.37
C PRO A 215 6.05 -26.02 24.70
N PHE A 216 7.13 -26.20 23.93
CA PHE A 216 8.11 -27.25 24.18
C PHE A 216 9.53 -26.73 24.04
N GLU A 217 10.49 -27.48 24.56
CA GLU A 217 11.92 -27.15 24.55
C GLU A 217 12.66 -27.97 23.48
N ILE A 218 13.57 -27.33 22.74
CA ILE A 218 14.39 -27.98 21.73
C ILE A 218 15.83 -27.50 21.82
N ASN A 219 16.78 -28.43 21.64
CA ASN A 219 18.19 -28.12 21.48
C ASN A 219 18.82 -29.02 20.41
N HIS A 220 19.99 -28.63 19.93
CA HIS A 220 20.75 -29.42 18.97
C HIS A 220 21.24 -30.78 19.52
N LYS A 221 21.16 -31.02 20.85
CA LYS A 221 21.65 -32.22 21.50
C LYS A 221 20.59 -33.32 21.61
N ASN A 222 19.31 -32.99 21.37
CA ASN A 222 18.20 -33.94 21.57
C ASN A 222 18.01 -34.95 20.43
N GLY A 223 18.96 -35.06 19.52
CA GLY A 223 18.90 -36.04 18.43
C GLY A 223 17.89 -35.72 17.31
N ARG A 224 17.13 -34.63 17.44
CA ARG A 224 16.24 -34.14 16.39
C ARG A 224 16.98 -33.20 15.44
N ASN A 225 16.67 -33.31 14.17
CA ASN A 225 17.20 -32.38 13.15
C ASN A 225 16.43 -31.06 13.29
N PHE A 226 17.04 -30.08 13.99
CA PHE A 226 16.47 -28.77 14.20
C PHE A 226 17.28 -27.72 13.45
N LYS A 227 16.60 -26.91 12.61
CA LYS A 227 17.19 -25.82 11.85
C LYS A 227 16.26 -24.61 11.84
N ILE A 228 16.81 -23.41 12.08
CA ILE A 228 16.10 -22.15 11.85
C ILE A 228 16.35 -21.75 10.40
N ILE A 229 15.29 -21.57 9.64
CA ILE A 229 15.31 -21.33 8.20
C ILE A 229 15.37 -19.83 7.91
N GLY A 230 14.59 -19.04 8.66
CA GLY A 230 14.52 -17.60 8.49
C GLY A 230 13.70 -16.92 9.57
N LYS A 231 13.84 -15.61 9.65
CA LYS A 231 13.10 -14.77 10.60
C LYS A 231 11.83 -14.24 9.94
N ALA A 232 10.69 -14.43 10.58
CA ALA A 232 9.42 -13.83 10.18
C ALA A 232 9.48 -12.32 10.41
N ILE A 233 9.11 -11.54 9.40
CA ILE A 233 9.19 -10.08 9.42
C ILE A 233 7.80 -9.46 9.55
N ALA A 234 6.93 -9.71 8.58
CA ALA A 234 5.60 -9.14 8.54
C ALA A 234 4.65 -9.99 7.68
N PRO A 235 3.35 -10.03 8.01
CA PRO A 235 2.36 -10.55 7.08
C PRO A 235 2.20 -9.61 5.88
N VAL A 236 2.16 -10.18 4.67
CA VAL A 236 1.95 -9.44 3.42
C VAL A 236 0.52 -9.64 2.96
N PHE A 237 -0.20 -8.56 2.65
CA PHE A 237 -1.60 -8.60 2.22
C PHE A 237 -2.54 -9.30 3.21
N LYS A 238 -2.41 -9.01 4.49
CA LYS A 238 -3.34 -9.51 5.51
C LYS A 238 -4.76 -9.00 5.21
N LYS A 239 -5.74 -9.91 5.20
CA LYS A 239 -7.15 -9.52 5.07
C LYS A 239 -7.59 -8.75 6.32
N ILE A 240 -8.30 -7.65 6.09
CA ILE A 240 -8.98 -6.88 7.14
C ILE A 240 -10.45 -7.30 7.06
N PHE A 241 -10.99 -7.84 8.13
CA PHE A 241 -12.39 -8.23 8.25
C PHE A 241 -13.16 -7.21 9.07
#